data_df8b16ccbc8bd120d631096d15113391
#
_entry.id   df8b16ccbc8bd120d631096d15113391
#
_cell.length_a   1.000
_cell.length_b   1.000
_cell.length_c   1.000
_cell.angle_alpha   90.00
_cell.angle_beta   90.00
_cell.angle_gamma   90.00
#
_symmetry.space_group_name_H-M   'P 1'
#
loop_
_entity.id
_entity.type
_entity.pdbx_description
1 polymer ?
#
loop_
_entity_poly.entity_id
_entity_poly.type
_entity_poly.pdbx_seq_one_letter_code
_entity_poly.pdbx_strand_id
1 'polypeptide(L)'
;MLKKIVIIGPESTGKSTLCRQLAEYFHTQWCPEYAREFLLKNGTKYSYDDLLVIAKGQLELEETITRQVNHSGLQNEENRPGLLFIDTDMYVMKVWCEFVFGKCHRWILEQIAKREYDYYLLCNTDLPWVKDELREYPDLITREKLFRIYKDLLINQQTPWQEIKGTDPERFQSAVDAINALMK
;
A
#
# COMPACT_ATOMS: atom_id res chain seq x y z
N MET A 1 9.66 18.15 5.69
CA MET A 1 10.05 16.71 5.59
C MET A 1 8.91 15.97 4.92
N LEU A 2 9.16 15.01 4.01
CA LEU A 2 8.12 14.23 3.34
C LEU A 2 7.65 13.10 4.28
N LYS A 3 6.34 12.99 4.50
CA LYS A 3 5.72 11.85 5.21
C LYS A 3 5.18 10.84 4.21
N LYS A 4 5.51 9.58 4.41
CA LYS A 4 5.10 8.44 3.59
C LYS A 4 4.02 7.64 4.30
N ILE A 5 2.84 7.54 3.68
CA ILE A 5 1.68 6.82 4.21
C ILE A 5 1.39 5.64 3.29
N VAL A 6 1.46 4.44 3.85
CA VAL A 6 1.25 3.20 3.09
C VAL A 6 -0.19 2.71 3.28
N ILE A 7 -0.83 2.34 2.18
CA ILE A 7 -2.15 1.73 2.18
C ILE A 7 -2.00 0.25 1.83
N ILE A 8 -2.34 -0.61 2.79
CA ILE A 8 -2.23 -2.07 2.63
C ILE A 8 -3.54 -2.78 2.91
N GLY A 9 -3.59 -4.04 2.59
CA GLY A 9 -4.75 -4.92 2.79
C GLY A 9 -4.93 -5.89 1.63
N PRO A 10 -5.86 -6.85 1.74
CA PRO A 10 -6.16 -7.81 0.69
C PRO A 10 -6.61 -7.15 -0.62
N GLU A 11 -6.68 -7.94 -1.67
CA GLU A 11 -7.26 -7.48 -2.94
C GLU A 11 -8.74 -7.09 -2.79
N SER A 12 -9.22 -6.23 -3.68
CA SER A 12 -10.62 -5.74 -3.68
C SER A 12 -11.06 -5.07 -2.36
N THR A 13 -10.15 -4.38 -1.68
CA THR A 13 -10.44 -3.60 -0.46
C THR A 13 -10.37 -2.09 -0.66
N GLY A 14 -10.29 -1.63 -1.91
CA GLY A 14 -10.34 -0.20 -2.24
C GLY A 14 -9.03 0.57 -2.03
N LYS A 15 -7.87 -0.10 -1.84
CA LYS A 15 -6.55 0.54 -1.63
C LYS A 15 -6.24 1.61 -2.66
N SER A 16 -6.18 1.24 -3.94
CA SER A 16 -5.80 2.16 -5.03
C SER A 16 -6.78 3.32 -5.18
N THR A 17 -8.08 3.08 -4.96
CA THR A 17 -9.09 4.13 -4.95
C THR A 17 -8.82 5.11 -3.82
N LEU A 18 -8.57 4.62 -2.61
CA LEU A 18 -8.27 5.45 -1.45
C LEU A 18 -6.97 6.24 -1.63
N CYS A 19 -5.89 5.60 -2.16
CA CYS A 19 -4.63 6.29 -2.47
C CYS A 19 -4.85 7.49 -3.39
N ARG A 20 -5.60 7.29 -4.48
CA ARG A 20 -5.90 8.34 -5.45
C ARG A 20 -6.73 9.46 -4.83
N GLN A 21 -7.80 9.13 -4.11
CA GLN A 21 -8.66 10.12 -3.44
C GLN A 21 -7.88 10.97 -2.43
N LEU A 22 -7.01 10.34 -1.64
CA LEU A 22 -6.17 11.05 -0.67
C LEU A 22 -5.15 11.95 -1.37
N ALA A 23 -4.52 11.49 -2.45
CA ALA A 23 -3.58 12.29 -3.23
C ALA A 23 -4.26 13.51 -3.85
N GLU A 24 -5.48 13.35 -4.40
CA GLU A 24 -6.29 14.44 -4.92
C GLU A 24 -6.65 15.45 -3.81
N TYR A 25 -7.12 14.98 -2.65
CA TYR A 25 -7.55 15.82 -1.54
C TYR A 25 -6.40 16.63 -0.91
N PHE A 26 -5.23 15.99 -0.74
CA PHE A 26 -4.05 16.64 -0.16
C PHE A 26 -3.17 17.32 -1.21
N HIS A 27 -3.61 17.39 -2.47
CA HIS A 27 -2.87 18.00 -3.59
C HIS A 27 -1.44 17.47 -3.73
N THR A 28 -1.29 16.15 -3.66
CA THR A 28 0.01 15.48 -3.76
C THR A 28 -0.04 14.30 -4.75
N GLN A 29 1.06 13.54 -4.81
CA GLN A 29 1.16 12.35 -5.64
C GLN A 29 0.91 11.06 -4.82
N TRP A 30 0.67 9.97 -5.53
CA TRP A 30 0.63 8.63 -4.97
C TRP A 30 1.44 7.66 -5.83
N CYS A 31 1.98 6.62 -5.19
CA CYS A 31 2.71 5.55 -5.84
C CYS A 31 1.75 4.40 -6.10
N PRO A 32 1.44 4.08 -7.37
CA PRO A 32 0.56 2.95 -7.70
C PRO A 32 1.25 1.61 -7.46
N GLU A 33 0.44 0.55 -7.46
CA GLU A 33 0.91 -0.83 -7.39
C GLU A 33 1.60 -1.25 -8.70
N TYR A 34 2.90 -1.45 -8.66
CA TYR A 34 3.70 -1.88 -9.82
C TYR A 34 3.33 -3.28 -10.33
N ALA A 35 2.87 -4.15 -9.43
CA ALA A 35 2.44 -5.51 -9.79
C ALA A 35 1.38 -5.50 -10.88
N ARG A 36 0.45 -4.54 -10.87
CA ARG A 36 -0.60 -4.42 -11.88
C ARG A 36 -0.01 -4.20 -13.28
N GLU A 37 0.92 -3.28 -13.43
CA GLU A 37 1.60 -3.02 -14.70
C GLU A 37 2.40 -4.24 -15.17
N PHE A 38 3.14 -4.86 -14.26
CA PHE A 38 3.94 -6.05 -14.54
C PHE A 38 3.08 -7.20 -15.06
N LEU A 39 1.97 -7.52 -14.38
CA LEU A 39 1.09 -8.64 -14.75
C LEU A 39 0.32 -8.37 -16.05
N LEU A 40 -0.11 -7.14 -16.31
CA LEU A 40 -0.74 -6.77 -17.58
C LEU A 40 0.22 -6.96 -18.76
N LYS A 41 1.51 -6.68 -18.56
CA LYS A 41 2.53 -6.81 -19.61
C LYS A 41 3.02 -8.24 -19.80
N ASN A 42 3.18 -9.01 -18.73
CA ASN A 42 3.83 -10.32 -18.74
C ASN A 42 2.85 -11.49 -18.58
N GLY A 43 1.57 -11.21 -18.31
CA GLY A 43 0.54 -12.21 -18.04
C GLY A 43 0.38 -12.52 -16.55
N THR A 44 -0.74 -13.17 -16.22
CA THR A 44 -1.14 -13.45 -14.83
C THR A 44 -0.46 -14.69 -14.22
N LYS A 45 0.30 -15.45 -15.02
CA LYS A 45 1.08 -16.59 -14.51
C LYS A 45 2.45 -16.11 -14.10
N TYR A 46 2.65 -15.91 -12.82
CA TYR A 46 3.91 -15.46 -12.24
C TYR A 46 4.61 -16.59 -11.46
N SER A 47 5.91 -16.54 -11.43
CA SER A 47 6.77 -17.41 -10.62
C SER A 47 7.17 -16.73 -9.31
N TYR A 48 7.84 -17.51 -8.43
CA TYR A 48 8.44 -16.96 -7.22
C TYR A 48 9.44 -15.83 -7.53
N ASP A 49 10.27 -16.01 -8.57
CA ASP A 49 11.30 -15.04 -8.94
C ASP A 49 10.70 -13.76 -9.56
N ASP A 50 9.55 -13.86 -10.21
CA ASP A 50 8.81 -12.68 -10.69
C ASP A 50 8.38 -11.77 -9.54
N LEU A 51 8.04 -12.34 -8.37
CA LEU A 51 7.71 -11.52 -7.19
C LEU A 51 8.91 -10.69 -6.71
N LEU A 52 10.14 -11.15 -6.90
CA LEU A 52 11.32 -10.34 -6.61
C LEU A 52 11.48 -9.20 -7.63
N VAL A 53 11.18 -9.44 -8.89
CA VAL A 53 11.19 -8.41 -9.94
C VAL A 53 10.13 -7.36 -9.64
N ILE A 54 8.91 -7.78 -9.31
CA ILE A 54 7.81 -6.90 -8.91
C ILE A 54 8.19 -6.05 -7.70
N ALA A 55 8.76 -6.67 -6.65
CA ALA A 55 9.18 -5.97 -5.45
C ALA A 55 10.24 -4.88 -5.73
N LYS A 56 11.22 -5.19 -6.59
CA LYS A 56 12.24 -4.21 -7.02
C LYS A 56 11.61 -3.07 -7.82
N GLY A 57 10.72 -3.37 -8.76
CA GLY A 57 10.00 -2.38 -9.54
C GLY A 57 9.13 -1.46 -8.67
N GLN A 58 8.46 -2.01 -7.66
CA GLN A 58 7.68 -1.22 -6.69
C GLN A 58 8.55 -0.20 -5.96
N LEU A 59 9.73 -0.61 -5.49
CA LEU A 59 10.65 0.29 -4.78
C LEU A 59 11.24 1.36 -5.70
N GLU A 60 11.63 1.00 -6.91
CA GLU A 60 12.15 1.95 -7.90
C GLU A 60 11.10 3.02 -8.26
N LEU A 61 9.83 2.58 -8.42
CA LEU A 61 8.71 3.48 -8.65
C LEU A 61 8.48 4.42 -7.46
N GLU A 62 8.46 3.89 -6.22
CA GLU A 62 8.34 4.68 -5.00
C GLU A 62 9.45 5.71 -4.87
N GLU A 63 10.70 5.32 -5.11
CA GLU A 63 11.85 6.23 -5.03
C GLU A 63 11.80 7.33 -6.11
N THR A 64 11.32 6.99 -7.30
CA THR A 64 11.16 7.94 -8.39
C THR A 64 10.11 9.00 -8.04
N ILE A 65 8.94 8.58 -7.58
CA ILE A 65 7.88 9.49 -7.17
C ILE A 65 8.29 10.30 -5.94
N THR A 66 8.98 9.68 -4.97
CA THR A 66 9.55 10.39 -3.80
C THR A 66 10.44 11.56 -4.24
N ARG A 67 11.32 11.33 -5.23
CA ARG A 67 12.18 12.39 -5.79
C ARG A 67 11.36 13.49 -6.47
N GLN A 68 10.34 13.12 -7.25
CA GLN A 68 9.45 14.08 -7.93
C GLN A 68 8.71 14.97 -6.93
N VAL A 69 8.12 14.40 -5.87
CA VAL A 69 7.42 15.15 -4.82
C VAL A 69 8.38 16.12 -4.10
N ASN A 70 9.60 15.69 -3.80
CA ASN A 70 10.60 16.54 -3.15
C ASN A 70 11.06 17.71 -4.03
N HIS A 71 11.09 17.54 -5.36
CA HIS A 71 11.56 18.59 -6.30
C HIS A 71 10.42 19.52 -6.76
N SER A 72 9.17 19.09 -6.70
CA SER A 72 8.04 19.86 -7.23
C SER A 72 7.63 21.08 -6.39
N GLY A 73 8.29 21.31 -5.24
CA GLY A 73 7.92 22.41 -4.36
C GLY A 73 6.50 22.31 -3.78
N LEU A 74 5.84 21.17 -3.95
CA LEU A 74 4.53 20.84 -3.33
C LEU A 74 4.59 20.78 -1.79
N GLN A 75 5.72 21.19 -1.21
CA GLN A 75 5.84 21.53 0.19
C GLN A 75 5.17 22.88 0.38
N ASN A 76 3.95 22.82 0.87
CA ASN A 76 3.01 23.93 0.95
C ASN A 76 3.59 25.20 1.60
N GLU A 77 3.06 26.34 1.13
CA GLU A 77 3.27 27.72 1.63
C GLU A 77 3.02 27.88 3.15
N GLU A 78 2.56 26.85 3.87
CA GLU A 78 2.20 26.87 5.30
C GLU A 78 3.11 26.02 6.22
N ASN A 79 4.34 25.68 5.83
CA ASN A 79 5.25 24.87 6.67
C ASN A 79 4.73 23.42 6.99
N ARG A 80 3.77 22.90 6.22
CA ARG A 80 3.28 21.53 6.39
C ARG A 80 4.23 20.53 5.72
N PRO A 81 4.49 19.35 6.32
CA PRO A 81 5.26 18.31 5.66
C PRO A 81 4.56 17.87 4.37
N GLY A 82 5.34 17.59 3.33
CA GLY A 82 4.82 16.96 2.12
C GLY A 82 4.26 15.56 2.45
N LEU A 83 3.34 15.07 1.63
CA LEU A 83 2.74 13.74 1.77
C LEU A 83 3.00 12.92 0.50
N LEU A 84 3.19 11.61 0.67
CA LEU A 84 3.18 10.62 -0.40
C LEU A 84 2.36 9.42 0.05
N PHE A 85 1.35 9.05 -0.74
CA PHE A 85 0.55 7.84 -0.53
C PHE A 85 1.11 6.71 -1.36
N ILE A 86 1.22 5.51 -0.77
CA ILE A 86 1.85 4.35 -1.41
C ILE A 86 0.86 3.19 -1.39
N ASP A 87 0.44 2.76 -2.59
CA ASP A 87 -0.36 1.55 -2.76
C ASP A 87 0.59 0.35 -2.89
N THR A 88 0.65 -0.46 -1.85
CA THR A 88 1.51 -1.64 -1.78
C THR A 88 2.98 -1.33 -1.42
N ASP A 89 3.44 -1.97 -0.36
CA ASP A 89 4.82 -1.93 0.13
C ASP A 89 5.46 -3.34 0.21
N MET A 90 6.59 -3.44 0.88
CA MET A 90 7.29 -4.71 1.05
C MET A 90 6.60 -5.67 2.02
N TYR A 91 5.70 -5.22 2.92
CA TYR A 91 4.85 -6.13 3.69
C TYR A 91 3.86 -6.86 2.79
N VAL A 92 3.27 -6.18 1.81
CA VAL A 92 2.39 -6.81 0.83
C VAL A 92 3.17 -7.85 0.00
N MET A 93 4.36 -7.50 -0.47
CA MET A 93 5.22 -8.43 -1.20
C MET A 93 5.62 -9.65 -0.36
N LYS A 94 5.92 -9.46 0.93
CA LYS A 94 6.20 -10.55 1.88
C LYS A 94 5.00 -11.48 2.01
N VAL A 95 3.82 -10.93 2.28
CA VAL A 95 2.59 -11.71 2.43
C VAL A 95 2.29 -12.48 1.15
N TRP A 96 2.44 -11.86 -0.01
CA TRP A 96 2.23 -12.52 -1.30
C TRP A 96 3.21 -13.69 -1.50
N CYS A 97 4.50 -13.47 -1.28
CA CYS A 97 5.52 -14.52 -1.36
C CYS A 97 5.22 -15.71 -0.43
N GLU A 98 4.91 -15.43 0.83
CA GLU A 98 4.67 -16.46 1.84
C GLU A 98 3.34 -17.18 1.62
N PHE A 99 2.29 -16.47 1.22
CA PHE A 99 0.96 -17.04 1.02
C PHE A 99 0.92 -17.98 -0.18
N VAL A 100 1.56 -17.62 -1.29
CA VAL A 100 1.53 -18.41 -2.54
C VAL A 100 2.63 -19.48 -2.56
N PHE A 101 3.84 -19.14 -2.11
CA PHE A 101 5.03 -19.99 -2.27
C PHE A 101 5.58 -20.56 -0.95
N GLY A 102 5.00 -20.20 0.20
CA GLY A 102 5.46 -20.67 1.51
C GLY A 102 6.84 -20.14 1.95
N LYS A 103 7.39 -19.16 1.25
CA LYS A 103 8.72 -18.57 1.52
C LYS A 103 8.78 -17.14 1.00
N CYS A 104 9.71 -16.34 1.53
CA CYS A 104 9.94 -14.96 1.10
C CYS A 104 11.39 -14.75 0.67
N HIS A 105 11.62 -13.91 -0.33
CA HIS A 105 12.95 -13.53 -0.75
C HIS A 105 13.66 -12.73 0.35
N ARG A 106 14.89 -13.12 0.66
CA ARG A 106 15.73 -12.43 1.66
C ARG A 106 15.83 -10.94 1.38
N TRP A 107 15.96 -10.55 0.12
CA TRP A 107 16.02 -9.14 -0.29
C TRP A 107 14.78 -8.34 0.16
N ILE A 108 13.57 -8.92 0.04
CA ILE A 108 12.32 -8.27 0.50
C ILE A 108 12.36 -8.06 2.01
N LEU A 109 12.79 -9.07 2.77
CA LEU A 109 12.92 -8.97 4.23
C LEU A 109 13.95 -7.91 4.65
N GLU A 110 15.07 -7.80 3.91
CA GLU A 110 16.07 -6.77 4.12
C GLU A 110 15.51 -5.35 3.82
N GLN A 111 14.64 -5.22 2.81
CA GLN A 111 13.99 -3.93 2.52
C GLN A 111 12.99 -3.54 3.62
N ILE A 112 12.22 -4.49 4.16
CA ILE A 112 11.32 -4.25 5.30
C ILE A 112 12.12 -3.72 6.51
N ALA A 113 13.28 -4.33 6.79
CA ALA A 113 14.11 -3.92 7.93
C ALA A 113 14.80 -2.55 7.76
N LYS A 114 14.97 -2.07 6.53
CA LYS A 114 15.69 -0.82 6.22
C LYS A 114 14.78 0.38 5.99
N ARG A 115 13.51 0.14 5.61
CA ARG A 115 12.60 1.21 5.20
C ARG A 115 11.77 1.69 6.37
N GLU A 116 11.57 2.99 6.41
CA GLU A 116 10.74 3.66 7.38
C GLU A 116 9.57 4.35 6.67
N TYR A 117 8.38 4.14 7.21
CA TYR A 117 7.16 4.81 6.81
C TYR A 117 6.57 5.53 8.03
N ASP A 118 5.81 6.59 7.79
CA ASP A 118 5.25 7.41 8.88
C ASP A 118 3.91 6.88 9.39
N TYR A 119 3.16 6.19 8.53
CA TYR A 119 1.83 5.68 8.88
C TYR A 119 1.38 4.55 7.95
N TYR A 120 0.56 3.64 8.49
CA TYR A 120 -0.14 2.62 7.72
C TYR A 120 -1.65 2.76 7.81
N LEU A 121 -2.33 2.60 6.66
CA LEU A 121 -3.79 2.46 6.57
C LEU A 121 -4.10 1.03 6.12
N LEU A 122 -4.70 0.23 7.00
CA LEU A 122 -5.08 -1.16 6.72
C LEU A 122 -6.53 -1.22 6.24
N CYS A 123 -6.74 -1.47 4.96
CA CYS A 123 -8.08 -1.59 4.38
C CYS A 123 -8.75 -2.92 4.75
N ASN A 124 -9.92 -2.85 5.41
CA ASN A 124 -10.72 -4.00 5.79
C ASN A 124 -11.40 -4.64 4.56
N THR A 125 -11.84 -5.90 4.70
CA THR A 125 -12.49 -6.73 3.68
C THR A 125 -14.00 -6.54 3.57
N ASP A 126 -14.55 -5.51 4.18
CA ASP A 126 -15.98 -5.20 4.25
C ASP A 126 -16.57 -4.61 2.96
N LEU A 127 -15.74 -4.25 1.98
CA LEU A 127 -16.22 -3.93 0.63
C LEU A 127 -16.50 -5.21 -0.16
N PRO A 128 -17.54 -5.20 -1.02
CA PRO A 128 -17.84 -6.33 -1.89
C PRO A 128 -16.64 -6.59 -2.83
N TRP A 129 -16.41 -7.89 -3.11
CA TRP A 129 -15.41 -8.25 -4.10
C TRP A 129 -15.91 -7.87 -5.50
N VAL A 130 -15.06 -7.20 -6.25
CA VAL A 130 -15.31 -6.82 -7.64
C VAL A 130 -14.39 -7.62 -8.53
N LYS A 131 -14.95 -8.27 -9.56
CA LYS A 131 -14.16 -9.03 -10.53
C LYS A 131 -13.18 -8.12 -11.29
N ASP A 132 -11.92 -8.55 -11.34
CA ASP A 132 -10.84 -7.91 -12.10
C ASP A 132 -9.95 -9.04 -12.62
N GLU A 133 -9.33 -8.86 -13.76
CA GLU A 133 -8.51 -9.90 -14.42
C GLU A 133 -7.27 -10.30 -13.62
N LEU A 134 -6.83 -9.46 -12.68
CA LEU A 134 -5.65 -9.69 -11.85
C LEU A 134 -5.97 -10.12 -10.41
N ARG A 135 -7.25 -10.32 -10.07
CA ARG A 135 -7.66 -10.72 -8.73
C ARG A 135 -7.87 -12.23 -8.64
N GLU A 136 -7.26 -12.84 -7.64
CA GLU A 136 -7.17 -14.29 -7.50
C GLU A 136 -8.09 -14.88 -6.42
N TYR A 137 -8.50 -14.07 -5.41
CA TYR A 137 -9.20 -14.55 -4.20
C TYR A 137 -10.59 -13.93 -4.05
N PRO A 138 -11.60 -14.46 -4.79
CA PRO A 138 -12.97 -13.94 -4.69
C PRO A 138 -13.65 -14.30 -3.37
N ASP A 139 -13.21 -15.34 -2.69
CA ASP A 139 -13.82 -15.82 -1.46
C ASP A 139 -13.45 -14.97 -0.25
N LEU A 140 -14.46 -14.67 0.58
CA LEU A 140 -14.29 -13.82 1.75
C LEU A 140 -13.37 -14.45 2.81
N ILE A 141 -13.39 -15.79 2.96
CA ILE A 141 -12.62 -16.50 3.98
C ILE A 141 -11.11 -16.29 3.74
N THR A 142 -10.66 -16.45 2.49
CA THR A 142 -9.27 -16.21 2.12
C THR A 142 -8.89 -14.74 2.31
N ARG A 143 -9.76 -13.81 1.91
CA ARG A 143 -9.53 -12.37 2.11
C ARG A 143 -9.44 -11.98 3.58
N GLU A 144 -10.30 -12.51 4.43
CA GLU A 144 -10.23 -12.34 5.89
C GLU A 144 -8.96 -12.94 6.49
N LYS A 145 -8.52 -14.11 5.99
CA LYS A 145 -7.25 -14.71 6.43
C LYS A 145 -6.07 -13.79 6.09
N LEU A 146 -6.02 -13.28 4.86
CA LEU A 146 -5.00 -12.31 4.43
C LEU A 146 -5.06 -11.03 5.26
N PHE A 147 -6.26 -10.51 5.53
CA PHE A 147 -6.44 -9.33 6.39
C PHE A 147 -5.83 -9.54 7.78
N ARG A 148 -6.08 -10.71 8.41
CA ARG A 148 -5.50 -11.04 9.72
C ARG A 148 -3.97 -11.11 9.67
N ILE A 149 -3.38 -11.63 8.59
CA ILE A 149 -1.93 -11.65 8.40
C ILE A 149 -1.37 -10.23 8.32
N TYR A 150 -1.99 -9.33 7.53
CA TYR A 150 -1.59 -7.92 7.50
C TYR A 150 -1.73 -7.23 8.85
N LYS A 151 -2.84 -7.48 9.53
CA LYS A 151 -3.09 -6.90 10.87
C LYS A 151 -2.05 -7.37 11.89
N ASP A 152 -1.69 -8.64 11.88
CA ASP A 152 -0.65 -9.20 12.75
C ASP A 152 0.72 -8.56 12.48
N LEU A 153 1.10 -8.38 11.22
CA LEU A 153 2.32 -7.66 10.86
C LEU A 153 2.33 -6.24 11.42
N LEU A 154 1.21 -5.51 11.30
CA LEU A 154 1.13 -4.13 11.80
C LEU A 154 1.11 -4.03 13.34
N ILE A 155 0.55 -5.02 14.04
CA ILE A 155 0.58 -5.09 15.49
C ILE A 155 2.02 -5.32 15.99
N ASN A 156 2.83 -6.07 15.25
CA ASN A 156 4.18 -6.46 15.65
C ASN A 156 5.29 -5.52 15.16
N GLN A 157 4.95 -4.33 14.66
CA GLN A 157 5.90 -3.27 14.25
C GLN A 157 5.57 -1.96 14.98
N GLN A 158 6.41 -0.93 14.84
CA GLN A 158 6.32 0.30 15.67
C GLN A 158 5.66 1.49 14.96
N THR A 159 5.58 1.47 13.62
CA THR A 159 4.94 2.55 12.87
C THR A 159 3.45 2.61 13.20
N PRO A 160 2.89 3.78 13.54
CA PRO A 160 1.47 3.90 13.84
C PRO A 160 0.61 3.50 12.65
N TRP A 161 -0.55 2.91 12.93
CA TRP A 161 -1.46 2.45 11.90
C TRP A 161 -2.93 2.55 12.32
N GLN A 162 -3.83 2.56 11.34
CA GLN A 162 -5.27 2.56 11.54
C GLN A 162 -5.97 1.60 10.58
N GLU A 163 -6.98 0.91 11.08
CA GLU A 163 -7.90 0.11 10.26
C GLU A 163 -8.92 1.02 9.58
N ILE A 164 -9.07 0.88 8.26
CA ILE A 164 -10.02 1.60 7.42
C ILE A 164 -11.15 0.67 7.03
N LYS A 165 -12.39 1.02 7.44
CA LYS A 165 -13.60 0.22 7.23
C LYS A 165 -14.80 1.09 6.91
N GLY A 166 -15.91 0.45 6.50
CA GLY A 166 -17.16 1.11 6.15
C GLY A 166 -17.31 1.33 4.64
N THR A 167 -18.25 2.19 4.27
CA THR A 167 -18.49 2.63 2.90
C THR A 167 -17.38 3.55 2.39
N ASP A 168 -17.30 3.78 1.07
CA ASP A 168 -16.27 4.66 0.49
C ASP A 168 -16.18 6.04 1.16
N PRO A 169 -17.29 6.78 1.41
CA PRO A 169 -17.22 8.05 2.11
C PRO A 169 -16.66 7.95 3.54
N GLU A 170 -17.06 6.90 4.29
CA GLU A 170 -16.60 6.67 5.67
C GLU A 170 -15.11 6.32 5.69
N ARG A 171 -14.64 5.49 4.76
CA ARG A 171 -13.24 5.13 4.60
C ARG A 171 -12.37 6.34 4.29
N PHE A 172 -12.81 7.13 3.34
CA PHE A 172 -12.11 8.35 2.96
C PHE A 172 -12.01 9.33 4.12
N GLN A 173 -13.13 9.62 4.81
CA GLN A 173 -13.14 10.54 5.95
C GLN A 173 -12.25 10.01 7.10
N SER A 174 -12.34 8.72 7.42
CA SER A 174 -11.51 8.09 8.45
C SER A 174 -10.02 8.20 8.13
N ALA A 175 -9.63 8.03 6.87
CA ALA A 175 -8.25 8.18 6.43
C ALA A 175 -7.79 9.65 6.51
N VAL A 176 -8.61 10.60 6.07
CA VAL A 176 -8.32 12.05 6.17
C VAL A 176 -8.12 12.47 7.63
N ASP A 177 -8.98 12.01 8.54
CA ASP A 177 -8.87 12.31 9.97
C ASP A 177 -7.58 11.77 10.59
N ALA A 178 -7.20 10.54 10.24
CA ALA A 178 -5.94 9.92 10.68
C ALA A 178 -4.72 10.72 10.19
N ILE A 179 -4.71 11.11 8.92
CA ILE A 179 -3.60 11.89 8.34
C ILE A 179 -3.54 13.28 8.95
N ASN A 180 -4.66 13.96 9.14
CA ASN A 180 -4.69 15.27 9.81
C ASN A 180 -4.20 15.19 11.27
N ALA A 181 -4.45 14.09 11.97
CA ALA A 181 -3.90 13.85 13.30
C ALA A 181 -2.38 13.64 13.29
N LEU A 182 -1.86 12.94 12.28
CA LEU A 182 -0.42 12.73 12.06
C LEU A 182 0.33 14.04 11.73
N MET A 183 -0.37 15.03 11.19
CA MET A 183 0.21 16.30 10.72
C MET A 183 0.24 17.39 11.80
N LYS A 184 -0.38 17.15 12.95
CA LYS A 184 -0.36 18.04 14.12
C LYS A 184 0.89 17.84 14.96
#